data_ba2dd67996d8cda6402dfbb9a058b80f
#
_entry.id   ba2dd67996d8cda6402dfbb9a058b80f
#
_cell.length_a   1.000
_cell.length_b   1.000
_cell.length_c   1.000
_cell.angle_alpha   90.00
_cell.angle_beta   90.00
_cell.angle_gamma   90.00
#
_symmetry.space_group_name_H-M   'P 1'
#
loop_
_entity.id
_entity.type
_entity.pdbx_description
1 polymer ?
#
loop_
_entity_poly.entity_id
_entity_poly.type
_entity_poly.pdbx_seq_one_letter_code
_entity_poly.pdbx_strand_id
1 'polypeptide(L)'
;MVKPFVSSSNAGRKKIALFIATCFATGSLFCQKYFSGRFEMGLGGGVSNYHGDLEHGTFYKHFHPSGMLFSRYNLSSYFSWRNQLSYLKISGSDEGVKAYSNRNLTFQSDLWELSSTFEFNFQAFGTNVNDEIWTPYFYSGLSFFVFDPTRLENTDINLRKLRTEGQSKAYSRLQPSVPIGFGVKTMLNPKRNRGVWILGVEGCWRKTFTDYLDDVGGLYPDYNTMVYKQGLASAQYSHAQTLNGQAFTPAGTMRGDEHFNDWFYFIGITASYRFTPLICR
;
A
#
# COMPACT_ATOMS: atom_id res chain seq x y z
N MET A 1 24.92 -31.92 -39.42
CA MET A 1 23.46 -31.92 -39.30
C MET A 1 23.09 -31.42 -37.92
N VAL A 2 22.74 -30.15 -37.80
CA VAL A 2 22.35 -29.52 -36.52
C VAL A 2 20.85 -29.31 -36.57
N LYS A 3 20.10 -29.92 -35.64
CA LYS A 3 18.65 -29.73 -35.50
C LYS A 3 18.39 -28.40 -34.78
N PRO A 4 17.41 -27.57 -35.19
CA PRO A 4 17.06 -26.35 -34.48
C PRO A 4 16.22 -26.69 -33.26
N PHE A 5 16.55 -26.02 -32.14
CA PHE A 5 15.85 -26.04 -30.87
C PHE A 5 14.56 -25.19 -31.02
N VAL A 6 13.40 -25.83 -31.02
CA VAL A 6 12.09 -25.13 -31.12
C VAL A 6 11.68 -24.62 -29.73
N SER A 7 11.54 -23.33 -29.63
CA SER A 7 11.09 -22.58 -28.46
C SER A 7 9.65 -22.96 -28.06
N SER A 8 9.46 -23.55 -26.88
CA SER A 8 8.15 -23.95 -26.30
C SER A 8 7.49 -22.87 -25.41
N SER A 9 7.96 -21.62 -25.47
CA SER A 9 7.57 -20.57 -24.51
C SER A 9 6.22 -19.87 -24.81
N ASN A 10 5.66 -20.01 -26.02
CA ASN A 10 4.44 -19.28 -26.41
C ASN A 10 3.11 -19.98 -26.06
N ALA A 11 3.11 -21.27 -25.79
CA ALA A 11 1.91 -22.04 -25.48
C ALA A 11 1.38 -21.77 -24.04
N GLY A 12 2.28 -21.56 -23.09
CA GLY A 12 1.93 -21.26 -21.69
C GLY A 12 1.29 -19.88 -21.53
N ARG A 13 1.83 -18.87 -22.20
CA ARG A 13 1.28 -17.50 -22.17
C ARG A 13 -0.12 -17.38 -22.76
N LYS A 14 -0.39 -18.11 -23.83
CA LYS A 14 -1.73 -18.16 -24.46
C LYS A 14 -2.76 -18.85 -23.57
N LYS A 15 -2.38 -19.91 -22.83
CA LYS A 15 -3.28 -20.62 -21.90
C LYS A 15 -3.63 -19.77 -20.68
N ILE A 16 -2.70 -18.99 -20.14
CA ILE A 16 -2.94 -18.08 -19.00
C ILE A 16 -3.83 -16.92 -19.44
N ALA A 17 -3.57 -16.33 -20.60
CA ALA A 17 -4.41 -15.25 -21.15
C ALA A 17 -5.84 -15.73 -21.46
N LEU A 18 -6.00 -16.96 -21.95
CA LEU A 18 -7.31 -17.55 -22.21
C LEU A 18 -8.06 -17.87 -20.90
N PHE A 19 -7.36 -18.32 -19.85
CA PHE A 19 -7.96 -18.58 -18.53
C PHE A 19 -8.43 -17.29 -17.85
N ILE A 20 -7.65 -16.21 -17.94
CA ILE A 20 -8.03 -14.89 -17.43
C ILE A 20 -9.24 -14.34 -18.23
N ALA A 21 -9.23 -14.48 -19.56
CA ALA A 21 -10.35 -14.04 -20.40
C ALA A 21 -11.64 -14.84 -20.13
N THR A 22 -11.56 -16.15 -19.88
CA THR A 22 -12.72 -16.98 -19.51
C THR A 22 -13.25 -16.63 -18.10
N CYS A 23 -12.40 -16.34 -17.14
CA CYS A 23 -12.85 -15.88 -15.80
C CYS A 23 -13.58 -14.53 -15.87
N PHE A 24 -13.15 -13.61 -16.76
CA PHE A 24 -13.86 -12.35 -17.00
C PHE A 24 -15.19 -12.53 -17.76
N ALA A 25 -15.25 -13.47 -18.69
CA ALA A 25 -16.46 -13.74 -19.48
C ALA A 25 -17.56 -14.46 -18.69
N THR A 26 -17.21 -15.36 -17.77
CA THR A 26 -18.19 -16.07 -16.92
C THR A 26 -18.80 -15.19 -15.83
N GLY A 27 -18.08 -14.13 -15.38
CA GLY A 27 -18.61 -13.13 -14.45
C GLY A 27 -19.78 -12.31 -15.01
N SER A 28 -19.91 -12.23 -16.32
CA SER A 28 -20.95 -11.42 -17.00
C SER A 28 -22.29 -12.12 -17.17
N LEU A 29 -22.37 -13.44 -16.97
CA LEU A 29 -23.58 -14.22 -17.28
C LEU A 29 -24.55 -14.39 -16.10
N PHE A 30 -24.17 -14.02 -14.88
CA PHE A 30 -25.02 -14.15 -13.69
C PHE A 30 -25.75 -12.88 -13.26
N CYS A 31 -25.73 -11.80 -14.07
CA CYS A 31 -26.22 -10.50 -13.63
C CYS A 31 -27.34 -9.93 -14.50
N GLN A 32 -28.51 -10.56 -14.50
CA GLN A 32 -29.65 -9.99 -15.25
C GLN A 32 -30.97 -9.82 -14.49
N LYS A 33 -31.02 -9.87 -13.17
CA LYS A 33 -32.24 -9.44 -12.44
C LYS A 33 -31.88 -8.68 -11.17
N TYR A 34 -32.32 -7.40 -11.08
CA TYR A 34 -32.17 -6.47 -9.95
C TYR A 34 -30.79 -5.81 -9.79
N PHE A 35 -30.32 -5.13 -10.80
CA PHE A 35 -29.21 -4.19 -10.71
C PHE A 35 -29.72 -2.80 -10.29
N SER A 36 -30.22 -2.62 -9.07
CA SER A 36 -30.65 -1.30 -8.64
C SER A 36 -29.72 -0.73 -7.56
N GLY A 37 -28.96 0.30 -7.94
CA GLY A 37 -28.22 1.13 -6.99
C GLY A 37 -27.10 0.46 -6.19
N ARG A 38 -26.47 -0.58 -6.75
CA ARG A 38 -25.43 -1.33 -6.02
C ARG A 38 -24.01 -0.85 -6.25
N PHE A 39 -23.80 -0.07 -7.31
CA PHE A 39 -22.47 0.40 -7.68
C PHE A 39 -22.21 1.80 -7.16
N GLU A 40 -21.06 1.99 -6.57
CA GLU A 40 -20.56 3.28 -6.07
C GLU A 40 -19.17 3.56 -6.64
N MET A 41 -18.91 4.81 -6.93
CA MET A 41 -17.57 5.33 -7.18
C MET A 41 -17.27 6.45 -6.20
N GLY A 42 -16.05 6.48 -5.71
CA GLY A 42 -15.66 7.45 -4.71
C GLY A 42 -14.18 7.81 -4.77
N LEU A 43 -13.90 8.85 -4.07
CA LEU A 43 -12.54 9.34 -3.81
C LEU A 43 -12.36 9.55 -2.31
N GLY A 44 -11.11 9.51 -1.87
CA GLY A 44 -10.74 9.78 -0.49
C GLY A 44 -9.46 10.59 -0.43
N GLY A 45 -9.32 11.33 0.63
CA GLY A 45 -8.12 12.08 0.94
C GLY A 45 -7.85 12.09 2.44
N GLY A 46 -6.58 12.12 2.80
CA GLY A 46 -6.16 12.06 4.19
C GLY A 46 -4.66 12.11 4.33
N VAL A 47 -4.18 11.44 5.36
CA VAL A 47 -2.75 11.36 5.67
C VAL A 47 -2.32 9.92 5.82
N SER A 48 -1.08 9.66 5.43
CA SER A 48 -0.41 8.38 5.65
C SER A 48 0.86 8.54 6.47
N ASN A 49 1.25 7.48 7.12
CA ASN A 49 2.50 7.38 7.84
C ASN A 49 3.00 5.94 7.82
N TYR A 50 4.22 5.76 8.27
CA TYR A 50 4.98 4.52 8.37
C TYR A 50 5.08 4.05 9.82
N HIS A 51 5.28 2.75 10.02
CA HIS A 51 5.59 2.12 11.31
C HIS A 51 6.59 0.99 11.09
N GLY A 52 7.78 1.13 11.64
CA GLY A 52 8.91 0.21 11.54
C GLY A 52 10.18 0.78 12.17
N ASP A 53 11.34 0.37 11.69
CA ASP A 53 12.65 0.62 12.32
C ASP A 53 13.09 2.09 12.42
N LEU A 54 12.56 2.96 11.56
CA LEU A 54 12.86 4.40 11.57
C LEU A 54 11.71 5.26 12.11
N GLU A 55 10.74 4.65 12.83
CA GLU A 55 9.72 5.40 13.55
C GLU A 55 10.10 5.55 15.01
N HIS A 56 10.60 6.71 15.40
CA HIS A 56 10.96 7.01 16.78
C HIS A 56 10.23 8.24 17.32
N GLY A 57 9.40 8.03 18.30
CA GLY A 57 8.99 8.99 19.33
C GLY A 57 7.90 9.99 18.98
N THR A 58 7.65 10.45 17.78
CA THR A 58 6.60 11.44 17.52
C THR A 58 5.74 11.05 16.33
N PHE A 59 4.75 10.25 16.60
CA PHE A 59 3.75 9.73 15.67
C PHE A 59 3.23 10.73 14.62
N TYR A 60 3.15 12.02 14.91
CA TYR A 60 2.58 13.02 14.00
C TYR A 60 3.62 13.76 13.12
N LYS A 61 4.92 13.57 13.32
CA LYS A 61 5.95 14.31 12.57
C LYS A 61 6.06 13.91 11.09
N HIS A 62 5.66 12.69 10.75
CA HIS A 62 5.86 12.11 9.43
C HIS A 62 4.54 11.84 8.69
N PHE A 63 3.49 12.62 8.98
CA PHE A 63 2.25 12.56 8.22
C PHE A 63 2.39 13.24 6.86
N HIS A 64 2.04 12.49 5.82
CA HIS A 64 2.07 12.98 4.45
C HIS A 64 0.68 12.94 3.82
N PRO A 65 0.33 13.92 2.96
CA PRO A 65 -0.92 13.90 2.23
C PRO A 65 -1.01 12.67 1.33
N SER A 66 -2.19 12.07 1.30
CA SER A 66 -2.46 10.84 0.56
C SER A 66 -3.86 10.86 0.00
N GLY A 67 -4.06 10.14 -1.10
CA GLY A 67 -5.34 10.09 -1.78
C GLY A 67 -5.65 8.72 -2.36
N MET A 68 -6.95 8.50 -2.61
CA MET A 68 -7.42 7.26 -3.20
C MET A 68 -8.63 7.47 -4.12
N LEU A 69 -8.74 6.60 -5.10
CA LEU A 69 -9.94 6.39 -5.90
C LEU A 69 -10.44 4.98 -5.64
N PHE A 70 -11.74 4.81 -5.48
CA PHE A 70 -12.31 3.49 -5.24
C PHE A 70 -13.64 3.28 -5.95
N SER A 71 -13.92 2.03 -6.25
CA SER A 71 -15.24 1.55 -6.61
C SER A 71 -15.72 0.57 -5.56
N ARG A 72 -17.01 0.59 -5.26
CA ARG A 72 -17.66 -0.32 -4.32
C ARG A 72 -18.87 -0.96 -4.98
N TYR A 73 -18.98 -2.27 -4.88
CA TYR A 73 -20.14 -3.02 -5.29
C TYR A 73 -20.82 -3.62 -4.06
N ASN A 74 -22.03 -3.12 -3.74
CA ASN A 74 -22.80 -3.57 -2.59
C ASN A 74 -23.47 -4.90 -2.92
N LEU A 75 -22.98 -5.99 -2.34
CA LEU A 75 -23.53 -7.34 -2.50
C LEU A 75 -24.83 -7.51 -1.73
N SER A 76 -24.91 -6.89 -0.54
CA SER A 76 -26.08 -6.85 0.34
C SER A 76 -26.03 -5.57 1.19
N SER A 77 -27.00 -5.38 2.10
CA SER A 77 -26.97 -4.31 3.10
C SER A 77 -25.76 -4.40 4.05
N TYR A 78 -25.21 -5.60 4.23
CA TYR A 78 -24.11 -5.87 5.16
C TYR A 78 -22.76 -6.08 4.47
N PHE A 79 -22.71 -6.49 3.22
CA PHE A 79 -21.47 -6.83 2.52
C PHE A 79 -21.28 -6.04 1.25
N SER A 80 -20.06 -5.53 1.06
CA SER A 80 -19.64 -4.86 -0.17
C SER A 80 -18.27 -5.35 -0.60
N TRP A 81 -18.03 -5.31 -1.89
CA TRP A 81 -16.72 -5.53 -2.49
C TRP A 81 -16.16 -4.20 -2.97
N ARG A 82 -14.96 -3.84 -2.51
CA ARG A 82 -14.28 -2.58 -2.81
C ARG A 82 -12.97 -2.83 -3.52
N ASN A 83 -12.77 -2.15 -4.65
CA ASN A 83 -11.49 -2.06 -5.34
C ASN A 83 -11.00 -0.62 -5.27
N GLN A 84 -9.72 -0.44 -4.97
CA GLN A 84 -9.16 0.87 -4.67
C GLN A 84 -7.77 1.02 -5.27
N LEU A 85 -7.50 2.18 -5.85
CA LEU A 85 -6.18 2.66 -6.22
C LEU A 85 -5.80 3.81 -5.27
N SER A 86 -4.66 3.68 -4.60
CA SER A 86 -4.18 4.66 -3.63
C SER A 86 -2.81 5.18 -4.01
N TYR A 87 -2.60 6.47 -3.76
CA TYR A 87 -1.29 7.09 -3.66
C TYR A 87 -1.04 7.49 -2.22
N LEU A 88 0.07 6.99 -1.65
CA LEU A 88 0.47 7.26 -0.28
C LEU A 88 1.94 7.68 -0.27
N LYS A 89 2.29 8.55 0.65
CA LYS A 89 3.68 8.91 0.90
C LYS A 89 4.03 8.60 2.34
N ILE A 90 5.19 8.01 2.56
CA ILE A 90 5.68 7.65 3.89
C ILE A 90 7.11 8.15 4.07
N SER A 91 7.51 8.38 5.31
CA SER A 91 8.90 8.69 5.67
C SER A 91 9.19 8.29 7.11
N GLY A 92 10.48 8.16 7.41
CA GLY A 92 10.98 7.92 8.76
C GLY A 92 12.37 8.52 8.93
N SER A 93 12.74 8.81 10.18
CA SER A 93 14.02 9.43 10.50
C SER A 93 14.45 9.12 11.93
N ASP A 94 15.74 8.83 12.08
CA ASP A 94 16.41 8.75 13.40
C ASP A 94 16.73 10.12 14.00
N GLU A 95 16.51 11.20 13.26
CA GLU A 95 16.90 12.55 13.65
C GLU A 95 16.23 12.96 14.98
N GLY A 96 17.05 13.47 15.89
CA GLY A 96 16.59 13.91 17.21
C GLY A 96 16.39 12.80 18.25
N VAL A 97 16.63 11.54 17.90
CA VAL A 97 16.53 10.40 18.81
C VAL A 97 17.92 10.03 19.36
N LYS A 98 18.19 10.35 20.63
CA LYS A 98 19.51 10.15 21.25
C LYS A 98 20.03 8.70 21.15
N ALA A 99 19.15 7.72 21.27
CA ALA A 99 19.51 6.30 21.20
C ALA A 99 20.05 5.89 19.81
N TYR A 100 19.60 6.56 18.76
CA TYR A 100 19.97 6.28 17.36
C TYR A 100 20.79 7.38 16.69
N SER A 101 21.32 8.31 17.51
CA SER A 101 22.19 9.40 17.00
C SER A 101 23.39 8.90 16.20
N ASN A 102 23.87 7.70 16.51
CA ASN A 102 24.94 7.06 15.76
C ASN A 102 24.47 6.39 14.45
N ARG A 103 23.20 6.03 14.32
CA ARG A 103 22.63 5.44 13.11
C ARG A 103 22.26 6.52 12.10
N ASN A 104 21.51 7.52 12.51
CA ASN A 104 21.10 8.70 11.76
C ASN A 104 20.64 8.41 10.32
N LEU A 105 19.82 7.38 10.16
CA LEU A 105 19.23 6.99 8.89
C LEU A 105 17.93 7.77 8.66
N THR A 106 17.64 8.04 7.39
CA THR A 106 16.40 8.70 6.98
C THR A 106 15.91 8.11 5.67
N PHE A 107 14.61 8.05 5.48
CA PHE A 107 14.02 7.66 4.21
C PHE A 107 12.71 8.39 3.93
N GLN A 108 12.33 8.40 2.66
CA GLN A 108 10.96 8.65 2.21
C GLN A 108 10.64 7.76 1.01
N SER A 109 9.39 7.41 0.85
CA SER A 109 8.93 6.62 -0.29
C SER A 109 7.53 7.02 -0.71
N ASP A 110 7.33 7.10 -2.02
CA ASP A 110 6.02 7.22 -2.66
C ASP A 110 5.51 5.82 -2.97
N LEU A 111 4.26 5.53 -2.57
CA LEU A 111 3.63 4.23 -2.76
C LEU A 111 2.41 4.35 -3.67
N TRP A 112 2.34 3.47 -4.66
CA TRP A 112 1.12 3.22 -5.44
C TRP A 112 0.58 1.84 -5.06
N GLU A 113 -0.65 1.80 -4.57
CA GLU A 113 -1.30 0.59 -4.09
C GLU A 113 -2.58 0.31 -4.88
N LEU A 114 -2.73 -0.95 -5.31
CA LEU A 114 -3.98 -1.49 -5.82
C LEU A 114 -4.50 -2.52 -4.82
N SER A 115 -5.69 -2.30 -4.27
CA SER A 115 -6.31 -3.19 -3.28
C SER A 115 -7.67 -3.70 -3.72
N SER A 116 -8.00 -4.91 -3.29
CA SER A 116 -9.31 -5.55 -3.43
C SER A 116 -9.73 -6.09 -2.07
N THR A 117 -10.80 -5.53 -1.51
CA THR A 117 -11.23 -5.78 -0.13
C THR A 117 -12.70 -6.12 -0.06
N PHE A 118 -13.07 -6.94 0.92
CA PHE A 118 -14.46 -7.13 1.35
C PHE A 118 -14.73 -6.24 2.55
N GLU A 119 -15.85 -5.54 2.48
CA GLU A 119 -16.30 -4.61 3.50
C GLU A 119 -17.56 -5.18 4.16
N PHE A 120 -17.56 -5.19 5.48
CA PHE A 120 -18.67 -5.59 6.33
C PHE A 120 -19.25 -4.38 7.06
N ASN A 121 -20.53 -4.10 6.85
CA ASN A 121 -21.30 -3.10 7.55
C ASN A 121 -21.91 -3.70 8.82
N PHE A 122 -21.70 -3.08 9.96
CA PHE A 122 -22.27 -3.55 11.23
C PHE A 122 -23.78 -3.32 11.33
N GLN A 123 -24.32 -2.42 10.51
CA GLN A 123 -25.76 -2.17 10.38
C GLN A 123 -26.18 -2.34 8.92
N ALA A 124 -27.43 -2.72 8.69
CA ALA A 124 -27.99 -2.78 7.35
C ALA A 124 -27.95 -1.40 6.70
N PHE A 125 -27.11 -1.20 5.67
CA PHE A 125 -26.80 0.11 5.12
C PHE A 125 -27.36 0.28 3.70
N GLY A 126 -28.45 1.04 3.61
CA GLY A 126 -28.91 1.72 2.41
C GLY A 126 -29.10 0.91 1.13
N THR A 127 -29.39 -0.38 1.18
CA THR A 127 -29.76 -1.19 0.02
C THR A 127 -31.27 -1.39 -0.10
N ASN A 128 -32.01 -1.22 1.01
CA ASN A 128 -33.47 -1.35 1.07
C ASN A 128 -34.09 -0.12 1.75
N VAL A 129 -35.40 0.03 1.67
CA VAL A 129 -36.14 1.19 2.20
C VAL A 129 -36.01 1.34 3.72
N ASN A 130 -35.81 0.23 4.43
CA ASN A 130 -35.71 0.21 5.89
C ASN A 130 -34.26 0.12 6.40
N ASP A 131 -33.28 0.25 5.51
CA ASP A 131 -31.87 0.22 5.89
C ASP A 131 -31.46 1.53 6.58
N GLU A 132 -30.46 1.44 7.45
CA GLU A 132 -29.91 2.57 8.17
C GLU A 132 -29.17 3.56 7.24
N ILE A 133 -29.20 4.83 7.60
CA ILE A 133 -28.54 5.90 6.83
C ILE A 133 -27.04 6.03 7.16
N TRP A 134 -26.57 5.39 8.21
CA TRP A 134 -25.16 5.35 8.62
C TRP A 134 -24.78 3.96 9.10
N THR A 135 -23.50 3.63 9.05
CA THR A 135 -22.98 2.37 9.58
C THR A 135 -21.50 2.49 9.90
N PRO A 136 -21.04 1.94 11.03
CA PRO A 136 -19.65 1.53 11.16
C PRO A 136 -19.37 0.38 10.20
N TYR A 137 -18.16 0.28 9.72
CA TYR A 137 -17.75 -0.81 8.84
C TYR A 137 -16.31 -1.24 9.09
N PHE A 138 -16.05 -2.48 8.80
CA PHE A 138 -14.73 -3.10 8.77
C PHE A 138 -14.43 -3.59 7.36
N TYR A 139 -13.19 -3.53 6.93
CA TYR A 139 -12.79 -4.14 5.67
C TYR A 139 -11.40 -4.75 5.72
N SER A 140 -11.21 -5.82 4.96
CA SER A 140 -9.93 -6.48 4.77
C SER A 140 -9.90 -7.19 3.43
N GLY A 141 -8.70 -7.54 2.97
CA GLY A 141 -8.49 -8.21 1.69
C GLY A 141 -7.03 -8.32 1.32
N LEU A 142 -6.75 -8.18 0.04
CA LEU A 142 -5.40 -8.25 -0.49
C LEU A 142 -5.07 -6.96 -1.24
N SER A 143 -3.82 -6.54 -1.14
CA SER A 143 -3.29 -5.44 -1.94
C SER A 143 -1.88 -5.74 -2.44
N PHE A 144 -1.53 -5.05 -3.51
CA PHE A 144 -0.17 -5.00 -4.04
C PHE A 144 0.23 -3.55 -4.15
N PHE A 145 1.43 -3.24 -3.71
CA PHE A 145 1.96 -1.89 -3.78
C PHE A 145 3.34 -1.86 -4.41
N VAL A 146 3.66 -0.75 -5.02
CA VAL A 146 4.98 -0.44 -5.58
C VAL A 146 5.57 0.70 -4.80
N PHE A 147 6.82 0.57 -4.39
CA PHE A 147 7.57 1.54 -3.60
C PHE A 147 9.01 1.66 -4.08
N ASP A 148 9.66 2.76 -3.74
CA ASP A 148 11.06 3.00 -4.09
C ASP A 148 11.67 3.99 -3.08
N PRO A 149 12.27 3.53 -1.97
CA PRO A 149 12.76 4.41 -0.92
C PRO A 149 13.93 5.25 -1.40
N THR A 150 13.86 6.53 -1.08
CA THR A 150 14.88 7.54 -1.34
C THR A 150 15.29 8.19 -0.04
N ARG A 151 16.42 8.89 -0.04
CA ARG A 151 16.85 9.68 1.11
C ARG A 151 15.89 10.85 1.35
N LEU A 152 15.55 11.15 2.60
CA LEU A 152 14.61 12.23 2.94
C LEU A 152 15.15 13.61 2.53
N GLU A 153 16.43 13.84 2.74
CA GLU A 153 17.10 15.13 2.43
C GLU A 153 17.45 15.28 0.94
N ASN A 154 17.51 14.16 0.21
CA ASN A 154 17.84 14.16 -1.22
C ASN A 154 17.14 13.02 -1.96
N THR A 155 16.07 13.33 -2.64
CA THR A 155 15.23 12.37 -3.38
C THR A 155 15.91 11.74 -4.61
N ASP A 156 17.01 12.31 -5.09
CA ASP A 156 17.79 11.73 -6.19
C ASP A 156 18.54 10.48 -5.77
N ILE A 157 18.69 10.27 -4.46
CA ILE A 157 19.39 9.13 -3.88
C ILE A 157 18.42 7.99 -3.63
N ASN A 158 18.44 7.02 -4.52
CA ASN A 158 17.60 5.82 -4.42
C ASN A 158 18.31 4.74 -3.60
N LEU A 159 17.83 4.53 -2.36
CA LEU A 159 18.45 3.63 -1.38
C LEU A 159 18.44 2.17 -1.86
N ARG A 160 17.34 1.72 -2.43
CA ARG A 160 17.20 0.37 -2.98
C ARG A 160 18.25 0.05 -4.05
N LYS A 161 18.57 1.00 -4.93
CA LYS A 161 19.57 0.81 -5.98
C LYS A 161 20.97 0.74 -5.41
N LEU A 162 21.21 1.43 -4.31
CA LEU A 162 22.49 1.41 -3.60
C LEU A 162 22.76 0.09 -2.87
N ARG A 163 21.69 -0.69 -2.55
CA ARG A 163 21.82 -1.97 -1.83
C ARG A 163 22.58 -1.80 -0.53
N THR A 164 22.11 -0.90 0.31
CA THR A 164 22.78 -0.36 1.50
C THR A 164 23.18 -1.41 2.55
N GLU A 165 22.62 -2.61 2.49
CA GLU A 165 22.98 -3.72 3.36
C GLU A 165 23.88 -4.79 2.66
N GLY A 166 24.52 -4.43 1.55
CA GLY A 166 25.42 -5.32 0.85
C GLY A 166 24.74 -6.44 0.06
N GLN A 167 23.44 -6.35 -0.18
CA GLN A 167 22.67 -7.35 -0.91
C GLN A 167 23.24 -7.57 -2.33
N SER A 168 23.26 -8.80 -2.79
CA SER A 168 23.74 -9.15 -4.14
C SER A 168 22.82 -8.58 -5.24
N LYS A 169 21.51 -8.48 -4.95
CA LYS A 169 20.47 -7.91 -5.82
C LYS A 169 19.59 -6.97 -5.01
N ALA A 170 19.11 -5.92 -5.67
CA ALA A 170 18.10 -5.04 -5.08
C ALA A 170 16.81 -5.82 -4.82
N TYR A 171 16.14 -5.56 -3.70
CA TYR A 171 14.85 -6.17 -3.38
C TYR A 171 13.75 -5.74 -4.35
N SER A 172 12.64 -6.50 -4.40
CA SER A 172 11.52 -6.22 -5.30
C SER A 172 10.78 -4.95 -4.89
N ARG A 173 10.46 -4.10 -5.86
CA ARG A 173 9.61 -2.92 -5.65
C ARG A 173 8.14 -3.27 -5.47
N LEU A 174 7.69 -4.37 -6.08
CA LEU A 174 6.31 -4.84 -5.98
C LEU A 174 6.21 -5.81 -4.81
N GLN A 175 5.36 -5.48 -3.85
CA GLN A 175 5.14 -6.25 -2.64
C GLN A 175 3.65 -6.45 -2.37
N PRO A 176 3.24 -7.59 -1.81
CA PRO A 176 1.91 -7.80 -1.30
C PRO A 176 1.73 -7.15 0.08
N SER A 177 0.48 -6.81 0.42
CA SER A 177 0.08 -6.46 1.78
C SER A 177 -1.36 -6.88 2.07
N VAL A 178 -1.70 -6.90 3.36
CA VAL A 178 -3.06 -7.15 3.86
C VAL A 178 -3.58 -5.86 4.48
N PRO A 179 -4.51 -5.15 3.81
CA PRO A 179 -5.18 -4.00 4.38
C PRO A 179 -6.19 -4.47 5.43
N ILE A 180 -6.20 -3.78 6.58
CA ILE A 180 -7.15 -3.94 7.67
C ILE A 180 -7.67 -2.56 8.00
N GLY A 181 -8.95 -2.29 7.73
CA GLY A 181 -9.51 -0.96 7.89
C GLY A 181 -10.84 -0.94 8.64
N PHE A 182 -11.05 0.18 9.32
CA PHE A 182 -12.29 0.51 10.03
C PHE A 182 -12.73 1.92 9.64
N GLY A 183 -14.03 2.12 9.62
CA GLY A 183 -14.58 3.43 9.34
C GLY A 183 -16.04 3.55 9.74
N VAL A 184 -16.54 4.75 9.56
CA VAL A 184 -17.97 5.08 9.67
C VAL A 184 -18.36 5.82 8.40
N LYS A 185 -19.50 5.48 7.83
CA LYS A 185 -20.05 6.14 6.64
C LYS A 185 -21.52 6.48 6.82
N THR A 186 -21.94 7.54 6.15
CA THR A 186 -23.33 8.04 6.21
C THR A 186 -23.81 8.51 4.84
N MET A 187 -25.10 8.33 4.58
CA MET A 187 -25.74 8.84 3.38
C MET A 187 -26.22 10.28 3.55
N LEU A 188 -25.97 11.08 2.53
CA LEU A 188 -26.57 12.41 2.41
C LEU A 188 -27.81 12.32 1.52
N ASN A 189 -28.95 12.86 2.02
CA ASN A 189 -30.23 12.92 1.29
C ASN A 189 -30.72 11.57 0.74
N PRO A 190 -30.95 10.54 1.60
CA PRO A 190 -31.29 9.19 1.18
C PRO A 190 -32.63 9.07 0.43
N LYS A 191 -33.51 10.07 0.53
CA LYS A 191 -34.85 10.08 -0.11
C LYS A 191 -34.86 10.54 -1.58
N ARG A 192 -33.70 10.78 -2.19
CA ARG A 192 -33.60 11.30 -3.55
C ARG A 192 -33.55 10.16 -4.58
N ASN A 193 -34.48 10.15 -5.54
CA ASN A 193 -34.58 9.12 -6.61
C ASN A 193 -33.44 9.15 -7.65
N ARG A 194 -32.38 9.92 -7.48
CA ARG A 194 -31.33 10.17 -8.50
C ARG A 194 -29.90 9.78 -8.03
N GLY A 195 -29.78 8.82 -7.15
CA GLY A 195 -28.50 8.46 -6.56
C GLY A 195 -28.23 9.17 -5.24
N VAL A 196 -27.24 8.70 -4.48
CA VAL A 196 -27.00 9.11 -3.11
C VAL A 196 -25.50 9.37 -2.90
N TRP A 197 -25.19 10.52 -2.32
CA TRP A 197 -23.84 10.79 -1.81
C TRP A 197 -23.64 10.09 -0.47
N ILE A 198 -22.47 9.50 -0.30
CA ILE A 198 -22.05 8.83 0.92
C ILE A 198 -20.72 9.45 1.36
N LEU A 199 -20.69 9.94 2.60
CA LEU A 199 -19.49 10.44 3.23
C LEU A 199 -19.02 9.44 4.27
N GLY A 200 -17.71 9.32 4.44
CA GLY A 200 -17.10 8.44 5.44
C GLY A 200 -15.82 9.01 6.03
N VAL A 201 -15.47 8.47 7.18
CA VAL A 201 -14.16 8.63 7.81
C VAL A 201 -13.62 7.23 8.04
N GLU A 202 -12.36 6.99 7.67
CA GLU A 202 -11.76 5.66 7.81
C GLU A 202 -10.29 5.74 8.20
N GLY A 203 -9.84 4.68 8.90
CA GLY A 203 -8.45 4.36 9.14
C GLY A 203 -8.13 2.98 8.59
N CYS A 204 -6.97 2.83 7.99
CA CYS A 204 -6.54 1.55 7.42
C CYS A 204 -5.06 1.31 7.69
N TRP A 205 -4.75 0.17 8.26
CA TRP A 205 -3.41 -0.36 8.46
C TRP A 205 -3.11 -1.41 7.40
N ARG A 206 -1.89 -1.39 6.85
CA ARG A 206 -1.41 -2.37 5.87
C ARG A 206 -0.29 -3.17 6.47
N LYS A 207 -0.57 -4.44 6.76
CA LYS A 207 0.49 -5.38 7.12
C LYS A 207 1.24 -5.76 5.85
N THR A 208 2.51 -5.41 5.78
CA THR A 208 3.38 -5.82 4.66
C THR A 208 4.09 -7.14 4.97
N PHE A 209 4.75 -7.69 3.98
CA PHE A 209 5.60 -8.89 4.10
C PHE A 209 7.05 -8.58 3.72
N THR A 210 7.43 -7.31 3.83
CA THR A 210 8.78 -6.81 3.61
C THR A 210 9.25 -5.99 4.79
N ASP A 211 10.53 -6.05 5.05
CA ASP A 211 11.27 -5.29 6.04
C ASP A 211 12.16 -4.22 5.38
N TYR A 212 11.83 -3.87 4.14
CA TYR A 212 12.62 -2.94 3.34
C TYR A 212 11.83 -1.73 2.85
N LEU A 213 10.72 -1.40 3.51
CA LEU A 213 9.96 -0.18 3.20
C LEU A 213 10.82 1.08 3.43
N ASP A 214 11.65 1.03 4.45
CA ASP A 214 12.59 2.07 4.88
C ASP A 214 14.05 1.80 4.47
N ASP A 215 14.31 0.70 3.74
CA ASP A 215 15.65 0.23 3.37
C ASP A 215 16.50 -0.24 4.57
N VAL A 216 15.85 -0.61 5.69
CA VAL A 216 16.51 -1.05 6.93
C VAL A 216 15.91 -2.37 7.40
N GLY A 217 16.65 -3.46 7.32
CA GLY A 217 16.08 -4.78 7.64
C GLY A 217 17.09 -5.79 8.19
N GLY A 218 18.37 -5.46 8.30
CA GLY A 218 19.37 -6.44 8.66
C GLY A 218 20.58 -5.91 9.44
N LEU A 219 21.74 -6.35 9.04
CA LEU A 219 23.01 -6.04 9.71
C LEU A 219 23.83 -5.03 8.89
N TYR A 220 24.65 -4.25 9.57
CA TYR A 220 25.65 -3.42 8.92
C TYR A 220 26.67 -4.29 8.16
N PRO A 221 26.85 -4.07 6.86
CA PRO A 221 27.90 -4.73 6.09
C PRO A 221 29.29 -4.16 6.42
N ASP A 222 30.34 -4.88 6.01
CA ASP A 222 31.68 -4.33 6.07
C ASP A 222 31.87 -3.18 5.08
N TYR A 223 32.31 -2.04 5.57
CA TYR A 223 32.44 -0.80 4.79
C TYR A 223 33.37 -0.95 3.59
N ASN A 224 34.57 -1.55 3.81
CA ASN A 224 35.56 -1.70 2.75
C ASN A 224 35.11 -2.69 1.69
N THR A 225 34.46 -3.77 2.11
CA THR A 225 33.85 -4.74 1.20
C THR A 225 32.75 -4.10 0.35
N MET A 226 31.94 -3.22 0.94
CA MET A 226 30.92 -2.48 0.17
C MET A 226 31.54 -1.50 -0.83
N VAL A 227 32.54 -0.72 -0.43
CA VAL A 227 33.27 0.18 -1.35
C VAL A 227 33.78 -0.61 -2.55
N TYR A 228 34.39 -1.78 -2.30
CA TYR A 228 34.94 -2.63 -3.36
C TYR A 228 33.86 -3.24 -4.28
N LYS A 229 32.76 -3.75 -3.71
CA LYS A 229 31.74 -4.47 -4.48
C LYS A 229 30.66 -3.59 -5.09
N GLN A 230 30.29 -2.50 -4.43
CA GLN A 230 29.11 -1.69 -4.77
C GLN A 230 29.43 -0.21 -4.97
N GLY A 231 30.63 0.21 -4.60
CA GLY A 231 31.11 1.58 -4.75
C GLY A 231 30.95 2.44 -3.48
N LEU A 232 31.64 3.58 -3.50
CA LEU A 232 31.73 4.51 -2.36
C LEU A 232 30.37 5.02 -1.90
N ALA A 233 29.49 5.37 -2.84
CA ALA A 233 28.15 5.89 -2.51
C ALA A 233 27.33 4.88 -1.71
N SER A 234 27.33 3.59 -2.10
CA SER A 234 26.61 2.53 -1.38
C SER A 234 27.12 2.40 0.06
N ALA A 235 28.42 2.42 0.25
CA ALA A 235 29.03 2.32 1.58
C ALA A 235 28.73 3.54 2.45
N GLN A 236 28.76 4.75 1.87
CA GLN A 236 28.45 5.99 2.59
C GLN A 236 26.97 6.03 3.07
N TYR A 237 26.02 5.66 2.21
CA TYR A 237 24.60 5.67 2.57
C TYR A 237 24.18 4.48 3.43
N SER A 238 24.93 3.37 3.40
CA SER A 238 24.78 2.28 4.37
C SER A 238 25.12 2.72 5.79
N HIS A 239 26.24 3.46 5.91
CA HIS A 239 26.79 3.96 7.17
C HIS A 239 26.64 5.49 7.21
N ALA A 240 25.41 5.98 7.39
CA ALA A 240 25.11 7.42 7.32
C ALA A 240 25.95 8.29 8.29
N GLN A 241 26.53 7.69 9.32
CA GLN A 241 27.48 8.34 10.22
C GLN A 241 28.73 8.90 9.54
N THR A 242 29.23 8.21 8.49
CA THR A 242 30.41 8.68 7.76
C THR A 242 30.15 10.00 7.01
N LEU A 243 28.90 10.24 6.61
CA LEU A 243 28.49 11.50 6.00
C LEU A 243 28.54 12.68 6.99
N ASN A 244 28.39 12.38 8.29
CA ASN A 244 28.40 13.36 9.37
C ASN A 244 29.78 13.45 10.07
N GLY A 245 30.80 12.77 9.55
CA GLY A 245 32.16 12.78 10.12
C GLY A 245 32.33 11.97 11.42
N GLN A 246 31.37 11.10 11.74
CA GLN A 246 31.43 10.21 12.92
C GLN A 246 32.03 8.85 12.55
N ALA A 247 32.47 8.09 13.56
CA ALA A 247 32.93 6.72 13.37
C ALA A 247 31.76 5.81 12.92
N PHE A 248 32.00 4.93 11.96
CA PHE A 248 30.97 4.02 11.49
C PHE A 248 30.75 2.86 12.48
N THR A 249 29.51 2.35 12.44
CA THR A 249 29.12 1.18 13.22
C THR A 249 29.85 -0.06 12.71
N PRO A 250 30.38 -0.94 13.59
CA PRO A 250 31.06 -2.15 13.18
C PRO A 250 30.19 -3.05 12.32
N ALA A 251 30.81 -3.74 11.34
CA ALA A 251 30.15 -4.77 10.55
C ALA A 251 29.55 -5.87 11.43
N GLY A 252 28.37 -6.36 11.05
CA GLY A 252 27.65 -7.41 11.79
C GLY A 252 26.84 -6.90 12.99
N THR A 253 26.86 -5.59 13.28
CA THR A 253 25.90 -5.02 14.25
C THR A 253 24.53 -4.82 13.61
N MET A 254 23.49 -4.80 14.44
CA MET A 254 22.12 -4.64 13.99
C MET A 254 21.90 -3.25 13.38
N ARG A 255 21.38 -3.20 12.15
CA ARG A 255 20.98 -1.99 11.46
C ARG A 255 19.46 -1.79 11.54
N GLY A 256 18.70 -2.86 11.37
CA GLY A 256 17.27 -2.98 11.58
C GLY A 256 16.92 -4.26 12.33
N ASP A 257 15.64 -4.47 12.64
CA ASP A 257 15.14 -5.69 13.28
C ASP A 257 14.46 -6.59 12.24
N GLU A 258 15.18 -7.56 11.72
CA GLU A 258 14.73 -8.52 10.69
C GLU A 258 13.50 -9.37 11.08
N HIS A 259 13.09 -9.33 12.37
CA HIS A 259 11.96 -10.10 12.87
C HIS A 259 10.61 -9.40 12.73
N PHE A 260 10.62 -8.10 12.49
CA PHE A 260 9.41 -7.29 12.39
C PHE A 260 9.29 -6.65 11.01
N ASN A 261 8.31 -7.13 10.21
CA ASN A 261 8.00 -6.49 8.94
C ASN A 261 7.40 -5.10 9.15
N ASP A 262 7.70 -4.21 8.24
CA ASP A 262 7.18 -2.85 8.19
C ASP A 262 5.67 -2.80 7.96
N TRP A 263 5.05 -1.75 8.49
CA TRP A 263 3.65 -1.42 8.28
C TRP A 263 3.52 0.00 7.77
N PHE A 264 2.41 0.29 7.11
CA PHE A 264 2.00 1.66 6.84
C PHE A 264 0.50 1.83 7.03
N TYR A 265 0.05 3.06 7.30
CA TYR A 265 -1.34 3.32 7.56
C TYR A 265 -1.81 4.62 6.92
N PHE A 266 -3.12 4.72 6.78
CA PHE A 266 -3.84 5.85 6.24
C PHE A 266 -5.00 6.20 7.18
N ILE A 267 -5.23 7.48 7.39
CA ILE A 267 -6.41 8.02 8.06
C ILE A 267 -6.95 9.14 7.20
N GLY A 268 -8.26 9.13 6.92
CA GLY A 268 -8.83 10.13 6.04
C GLY A 268 -10.34 10.11 5.94
N ILE A 269 -10.82 10.96 5.03
CA ILE A 269 -12.23 11.10 4.68
C ILE A 269 -12.48 10.55 3.29
N THR A 270 -13.69 10.04 3.07
CA THR A 270 -14.12 9.50 1.78
C THR A 270 -15.42 10.13 1.36
N ALA A 271 -15.58 10.33 0.06
CA ALA A 271 -16.84 10.73 -0.56
C ALA A 271 -17.13 9.80 -1.74
N SER A 272 -18.30 9.20 -1.78
CA SER A 272 -18.71 8.34 -2.89
C SER A 272 -20.12 8.65 -3.35
N TYR A 273 -20.40 8.31 -4.59
CA TYR A 273 -21.69 8.45 -5.19
C TYR A 273 -22.22 7.08 -5.61
N ARG A 274 -23.40 6.72 -5.07
CA ARG A 274 -24.12 5.50 -5.43
C ARG A 274 -25.06 5.81 -6.59
N PHE A 275 -24.86 5.09 -7.69
CA PHE A 275 -25.69 5.23 -8.87
C PHE A 275 -27.03 4.50 -8.68
N THR A 276 -28.13 5.17 -8.96
CA THR A 276 -29.46 4.52 -9.05
C THR A 276 -29.72 4.19 -10.51
N PRO A 277 -30.13 2.97 -10.85
CA PRO A 277 -30.48 2.64 -12.24
C PRO A 277 -31.68 3.46 -12.67
N LEU A 278 -31.62 3.92 -13.92
CA LEU A 278 -32.80 4.43 -14.60
C LEU A 278 -33.75 3.25 -14.85
N ILE A 279 -34.83 3.17 -14.09
CA ILE A 279 -35.92 2.26 -14.41
C ILE A 279 -36.64 2.88 -15.59
N CYS A 280 -36.35 2.40 -16.80
CA CYS A 280 -37.23 2.65 -17.94
C CYS A 280 -38.59 2.04 -17.64
N ARG A 281 -39.59 2.86 -17.39
CA ARG A 281 -41.01 2.47 -17.33
C ARG A 281 -41.55 2.36 -18.75
#